data_4860bef3b4370a67aba5749232d87047
#
_entry.id   4860bef3b4370a67aba5749232d87047
#
_cell.length_a   1.000
_cell.length_b   1.000
_cell.length_c   1.000
_cell.angle_alpha   90.00
_cell.angle_beta   90.00
_cell.angle_gamma   90.00
#
_symmetry.space_group_name_H-M   'P 1'
#
loop_
_entity.id
_entity.type
_entity.pdbx_description
1 polymer ?
#
loop_
_entity_poly.entity_id
_entity_poly.type
_entity_poly.pdbx_seq_one_letter_code
_entity_poly.pdbx_strand_id
1 'polypeptide(L)'
;ATDAGKMPALLFCGRSAAPNCLVKRRCSATRNGLMPSLNWIGKEAVVRHHLQVPFRLLKDVSGLACGDPGSGNLILQADNLVGLKALLPYYAGKVKCVCIDPPYNTGNEGWAYNDNVNSPLIREWLGKVVGKEGETLDRHDRWLCMMYPRLALLKQFLSEDGSIWIHMDDSEIGLLRVLMDEIFGAHRFIACNVWQKRYSRENREAIGDVHEYLMVYAMDPERFKETRNRIPLDEKQGKIYKNPNSDPKGRWRGIPMTAQGWRPNQMYEIISPSGQIHKPAEARCWSMIEPEFRKLEAAGRIYFGKDGKSQPSVIRYLSEVEGFVPWTWWTHEEVGHTDEARKEVQSIFGTQ
;
A
#
# COMPACT_ATOMS: atom_id res chain seq x y z
N ALA A 1 -37.40 0.16 15.02
CA ALA A 1 -36.37 -0.01 14.03
C ALA A 1 -35.50 1.22 14.13
N THR A 2 -34.41 1.12 14.86
CA THR A 2 -33.44 2.21 15.07
C THR A 2 -32.27 1.95 14.14
N ASP A 3 -32.11 2.87 13.19
CA ASP A 3 -31.04 2.89 12.21
C ASP A 3 -29.70 3.19 12.91
N ALA A 4 -28.94 2.16 13.19
CA ALA A 4 -27.58 2.31 13.69
C ALA A 4 -26.65 2.49 12.50
N GLY A 5 -26.12 3.72 12.32
CA GLY A 5 -25.17 4.06 11.28
C GLY A 5 -24.01 3.04 11.24
N LYS A 6 -23.97 2.27 10.17
CA LYS A 6 -22.94 1.23 9.95
C LYS A 6 -21.60 1.89 9.66
N MET A 7 -20.64 1.71 10.54
CA MET A 7 -19.22 1.97 10.27
C MET A 7 -18.63 0.79 9.46
N PRO A 8 -17.66 1.03 8.56
CA PRO A 8 -17.08 -0.01 7.72
C PRO A 8 -16.34 -1.10 8.51
N ALA A 9 -16.37 -2.31 8.01
CA ALA A 9 -15.76 -3.48 8.60
C ALA A 9 -14.24 -3.47 8.46
N LEU A 10 -13.53 -3.82 9.54
CA LEU A 10 -12.09 -4.09 9.53
C LEU A 10 -11.84 -5.55 9.15
N LEU A 11 -11.10 -5.79 8.07
CA LEU A 11 -10.69 -7.14 7.66
C LEU A 11 -9.30 -7.43 8.22
N PHE A 12 -9.17 -8.45 9.08
CA PHE A 12 -7.89 -8.93 9.61
C PHE A 12 -7.49 -10.25 8.94
N CYS A 13 -6.31 -10.29 8.36
CA CYS A 13 -5.71 -11.52 7.88
C CYS A 13 -4.49 -11.86 8.76
N GLY A 14 -4.55 -12.94 9.52
CA GLY A 14 -3.50 -13.33 10.46
C GLY A 14 -3.02 -14.76 10.27
N ARG A 15 -1.72 -14.95 10.30
CA ARG A 15 -0.98 -16.00 11.05
C ARG A 15 0.52 -15.88 10.85
N SER A 16 1.28 -15.91 11.93
CA SER A 16 2.62 -16.51 11.96
C SER A 16 3.04 -16.75 13.40
N ALA A 17 3.42 -17.97 13.69
CA ALA A 17 4.00 -18.39 14.95
C ALA A 17 5.50 -18.66 14.76
N ALA A 18 6.36 -18.06 15.59
CA ALA A 18 7.63 -18.64 16.07
C ALA A 18 8.48 -17.62 16.88
N PRO A 19 9.50 -18.04 17.67
CA PRO A 19 9.70 -17.51 19.00
C PRO A 19 10.89 -16.53 19.15
N ASN A 20 10.82 -15.74 20.22
CA ASN A 20 11.82 -14.94 20.94
C ASN A 20 13.27 -14.96 20.45
N CYS A 21 13.76 -13.78 20.04
CA CYS A 21 15.15 -13.41 20.22
C CYS A 21 15.27 -11.92 20.59
N LEU A 22 15.68 -11.65 21.81
CA LEU A 22 15.98 -10.31 22.33
C LEU A 22 17.32 -9.83 21.77
N VAL A 23 17.29 -8.95 20.78
CA VAL A 23 18.47 -8.19 20.38
C VAL A 23 18.21 -6.70 20.63
N LYS A 24 18.89 -6.18 21.67
CA LYS A 24 18.98 -4.74 21.92
C LYS A 24 19.77 -4.08 20.77
N ARG A 25 19.09 -3.40 19.87
CA ARG A 25 19.73 -2.47 18.93
C ARG A 25 19.75 -1.07 19.52
N ARG A 26 20.97 -0.51 19.64
CA ARG A 26 21.18 0.90 19.96
C ARG A 26 20.56 1.76 18.85
N CYS A 27 19.62 2.61 19.21
CA CYS A 27 19.19 3.71 18.34
C CYS A 27 20.36 4.68 18.15
N SER A 28 20.90 4.75 16.95
CA SER A 28 21.71 5.88 16.52
C SER A 28 20.81 7.10 16.35
N ALA A 29 21.10 8.17 17.06
CA ALA A 29 20.41 9.45 16.92
C ALA A 29 20.61 9.97 15.48
N THR A 30 19.57 9.89 14.67
CA THR A 30 19.49 10.57 13.39
C THR A 30 18.91 11.97 13.60
N ARG A 31 19.54 12.94 12.95
CA ARG A 31 19.26 14.37 12.90
C ARG A 31 17.76 14.67 13.07
N ASN A 32 17.42 15.47 14.08
CA ASN A 32 16.10 16.10 14.23
C ASN A 32 15.87 17.11 13.08
N GLY A 33 15.46 16.61 11.92
CA GLY A 33 14.77 17.44 10.96
C GLY A 33 13.40 17.74 11.54
N LEU A 34 13.05 19.01 11.71
CA LEU A 34 11.69 19.44 12.06
C LEU A 34 10.75 18.82 11.02
N MET A 35 9.98 17.83 11.43
CA MET A 35 8.88 17.31 10.61
C MET A 35 7.78 18.36 10.60
N PRO A 36 7.15 18.61 9.44
CA PRO A 36 5.97 19.44 9.42
C PRO A 36 4.92 18.85 10.36
N SER A 37 4.41 19.63 11.29
CA SER A 37 3.30 19.24 12.17
C SER A 37 2.02 19.88 11.69
N LEU A 38 0.98 19.06 11.51
CA LEU A 38 -0.36 19.56 11.24
C LEU A 38 -0.96 20.07 12.54
N ASN A 39 -1.48 21.30 12.55
CA ASN A 39 -2.20 21.86 13.68
C ASN A 39 -3.66 22.09 13.31
N TRP A 40 -4.59 21.68 14.17
CA TRP A 40 -6.04 21.84 13.99
C TRP A 40 -6.71 22.03 15.35
N ILE A 41 -7.93 22.56 15.34
CA ILE A 41 -8.72 22.75 16.55
C ILE A 41 -9.09 21.38 17.14
N GLY A 42 -8.81 21.17 18.44
CA GLY A 42 -9.08 19.92 19.13
C GLY A 42 -7.94 18.90 19.11
N LYS A 43 -6.81 19.17 18.42
CA LYS A 43 -5.66 18.25 18.37
C LYS A 43 -5.21 17.80 19.74
N GLU A 44 -5.02 18.71 20.68
CA GLU A 44 -4.48 18.41 22.00
C GLU A 44 -5.38 17.46 22.82
N ALA A 45 -6.70 17.55 22.61
CA ALA A 45 -7.66 16.67 23.27
C ALA A 45 -7.58 15.23 22.74
N VAL A 46 -7.25 15.03 21.46
CA VAL A 46 -7.32 13.72 20.80
C VAL A 46 -5.98 13.00 20.69
N VAL A 47 -4.84 13.70 20.71
CA VAL A 47 -3.50 13.09 20.54
C VAL A 47 -3.23 11.96 21.53
N ARG A 48 -3.70 12.09 22.78
CA ARG A 48 -3.57 11.07 23.83
C ARG A 48 -4.86 10.31 24.14
N HIS A 49 -5.94 10.61 23.45
CA HIS A 49 -7.25 10.04 23.77
C HIS A 49 -7.28 8.51 23.64
N HIS A 50 -6.57 7.94 22.67
CA HIS A 50 -6.44 6.49 22.51
C HIS A 50 -5.86 5.77 23.75
N LEU A 51 -5.09 6.46 24.60
CA LEU A 51 -4.58 5.92 25.86
C LEU A 51 -5.66 5.88 26.95
N GLN A 52 -6.63 6.80 26.88
CA GLN A 52 -7.70 6.98 27.88
C GLN A 52 -8.91 6.09 27.60
N VAL A 53 -9.04 5.56 26.38
CA VAL A 53 -10.14 4.65 26.03
C VAL A 53 -10.07 3.40 26.90
N PRO A 54 -11.14 3.07 27.64
CA PRO A 54 -11.14 1.94 28.54
C PRO A 54 -11.14 0.60 27.76
N PHE A 55 -10.48 -0.39 28.28
CA PHE A 55 -10.60 -1.75 27.79
C PHE A 55 -12.00 -2.29 28.04
N ARG A 56 -12.57 -2.96 27.04
CA ARG A 56 -13.86 -3.65 27.14
C ARG A 56 -13.66 -5.12 26.85
N LEU A 57 -14.43 -5.96 27.54
CA LEU A 57 -14.43 -7.39 27.25
C LEU A 57 -15.21 -7.66 25.97
N LEU A 58 -14.67 -8.54 25.15
CA LEU A 58 -15.38 -9.08 24.00
C LEU A 58 -16.45 -10.05 24.48
N LYS A 59 -17.65 -9.94 23.92
CA LYS A 59 -18.75 -10.85 24.17
C LYS A 59 -18.98 -11.69 22.91
N ASP A 60 -18.86 -12.99 23.06
CA ASP A 60 -19.23 -13.92 22.00
C ASP A 60 -20.74 -13.91 21.76
N VAL A 61 -21.13 -13.86 20.49
CA VAL A 61 -22.53 -13.97 20.04
C VAL A 61 -22.65 -15.24 19.19
N SER A 62 -22.64 -16.37 19.85
CA SER A 62 -22.61 -17.70 19.25
C SER A 62 -23.74 -17.92 18.22
N GLY A 63 -24.91 -17.29 18.39
CA GLY A 63 -26.02 -17.36 17.44
C GLY A 63 -25.75 -16.67 16.08
N LEU A 64 -24.68 -15.88 15.96
CA LEU A 64 -24.23 -15.25 14.72
C LEU A 64 -22.95 -15.88 14.17
N ALA A 65 -22.36 -16.84 14.88
CA ALA A 65 -21.18 -17.55 14.41
C ALA A 65 -21.54 -18.51 13.27
N CYS A 66 -20.70 -18.55 12.23
CA CYS A 66 -20.86 -19.47 11.11
C CYS A 66 -19.50 -20.00 10.66
N GLY A 67 -19.50 -21.17 10.02
CA GLY A 67 -18.28 -21.81 9.52
C GLY A 67 -17.52 -22.59 10.59
N ASP A 68 -16.24 -22.87 10.30
CA ASP A 68 -15.38 -23.63 11.21
C ASP A 68 -14.91 -22.76 12.38
N PRO A 69 -15.22 -23.14 13.64
CA PRO A 69 -14.77 -22.43 14.84
C PRO A 69 -13.23 -22.29 14.93
N GLY A 70 -12.49 -23.19 14.26
CA GLY A 70 -11.03 -23.16 14.21
C GLY A 70 -10.43 -22.22 13.16
N SER A 71 -11.23 -21.58 12.33
CA SER A 71 -10.75 -20.72 11.22
C SER A 71 -9.98 -19.48 11.70
N GLY A 72 -10.22 -19.03 12.94
CA GLY A 72 -9.59 -17.86 13.53
C GLY A 72 -10.10 -16.52 12.97
N ASN A 73 -11.16 -16.52 12.15
CA ASN A 73 -11.80 -15.31 11.68
C ASN A 73 -12.67 -14.68 12.75
N LEU A 74 -12.73 -13.34 12.79
CA LEU A 74 -13.49 -12.59 13.78
C LEU A 74 -14.22 -11.43 13.11
N ILE A 75 -15.53 -11.30 13.36
CA ILE A 75 -16.32 -10.11 13.05
C ILE A 75 -16.63 -9.43 14.38
N LEU A 76 -16.18 -8.18 14.54
CA LEU A 76 -16.42 -7.38 15.74
C LEU A 76 -17.38 -6.24 15.42
N GLN A 77 -18.52 -6.21 16.12
CA GLN A 77 -19.49 -5.11 16.03
C GLN A 77 -19.32 -4.19 17.22
N ALA A 78 -18.74 -3.01 17.01
CA ALA A 78 -18.53 -1.97 18.03
C ALA A 78 -18.22 -0.63 17.37
N ASP A 79 -18.16 0.45 18.16
CA ASP A 79 -17.40 1.64 17.77
C ASP A 79 -15.94 1.26 17.55
N ASN A 80 -15.34 1.71 16.45
CA ASN A 80 -13.99 1.30 16.05
C ASN A 80 -12.94 1.59 17.11
N LEU A 81 -13.01 2.74 17.79
CA LEU A 81 -12.03 3.12 18.79
C LEU A 81 -12.10 2.19 20.03
N VAL A 82 -13.33 1.87 20.46
CA VAL A 82 -13.58 0.94 21.58
C VAL A 82 -13.22 -0.48 21.17
N GLY A 83 -13.61 -0.90 19.98
CA GLY A 83 -13.30 -2.23 19.43
C GLY A 83 -11.81 -2.48 19.28
N LEU A 84 -11.08 -1.52 18.71
CA LEU A 84 -9.61 -1.57 18.62
C LEU A 84 -8.99 -1.69 20.01
N LYS A 85 -9.44 -0.89 20.97
CA LYS A 85 -8.91 -0.96 22.34
C LYS A 85 -9.14 -2.33 22.97
N ALA A 86 -10.32 -2.94 22.75
CA ALA A 86 -10.65 -4.28 23.25
C ALA A 86 -9.80 -5.39 22.59
N LEU A 87 -9.45 -5.24 21.32
CA LEU A 87 -8.61 -6.20 20.58
C LEU A 87 -7.11 -6.07 20.90
N LEU A 88 -6.66 -4.91 21.36
CA LEU A 88 -5.24 -4.61 21.51
C LEU A 88 -4.47 -5.64 22.36
N PRO A 89 -4.98 -6.16 23.50
CA PRO A 89 -4.27 -7.17 24.30
C PRO A 89 -3.97 -8.47 23.55
N TYR A 90 -4.79 -8.79 22.55
CA TYR A 90 -4.68 -10.04 21.78
C TYR A 90 -3.81 -9.89 20.53
N TYR A 91 -3.83 -8.72 19.89
CA TYR A 91 -3.29 -8.52 18.55
C TYR A 91 -2.19 -7.46 18.46
N ALA A 92 -1.76 -6.82 19.55
CA ALA A 92 -0.66 -5.85 19.53
C ALA A 92 0.60 -6.44 18.89
N GLY A 93 1.16 -5.77 17.88
CA GLY A 93 2.36 -6.19 17.19
C GLY A 93 2.24 -7.47 16.36
N LYS A 94 1.01 -7.95 16.06
CA LYS A 94 0.78 -9.23 15.38
C LYS A 94 0.12 -9.10 14.00
N VAL A 95 -0.44 -7.94 13.67
CA VAL A 95 -1.18 -7.74 12.44
C VAL A 95 -0.24 -7.44 11.29
N LYS A 96 -0.29 -8.25 10.26
CA LYS A 96 0.54 -8.12 9.07
C LYS A 96 0.06 -7.04 8.12
N CYS A 97 -1.25 -6.91 7.97
CA CYS A 97 -1.88 -5.95 7.07
C CYS A 97 -3.14 -5.37 7.72
N VAL A 98 -3.21 -4.04 7.72
CA VAL A 98 -4.41 -3.29 8.06
C VAL A 98 -4.90 -2.60 6.79
N CYS A 99 -6.15 -2.83 6.41
CA CYS A 99 -6.81 -2.13 5.32
C CYS A 99 -8.04 -1.41 5.88
N ILE A 100 -8.13 -0.11 5.65
CA ILE A 100 -9.26 0.69 6.10
C ILE A 100 -9.83 1.55 4.98
N ASP A 101 -11.12 1.71 5.02
CA ASP A 101 -11.93 2.59 4.17
C ASP A 101 -12.69 3.54 5.10
N PRO A 102 -12.07 4.66 5.52
CA PRO A 102 -12.66 5.60 6.46
C PRO A 102 -13.68 6.50 5.75
N PRO A 103 -14.51 7.28 6.49
CA PRO A 103 -15.32 8.32 5.89
C PRO A 103 -14.47 9.32 5.12
N TYR A 104 -14.82 9.60 3.86
CA TYR A 104 -14.05 10.50 2.98
C TYR A 104 -14.28 11.97 3.25
N ASN A 105 -15.33 12.30 4.03
CA ASN A 105 -15.67 13.67 4.40
C ASN A 105 -16.02 14.56 3.18
N THR A 106 -16.66 13.99 2.17
CA THR A 106 -17.00 14.68 0.90
C THR A 106 -17.99 15.83 1.06
N GLY A 107 -18.68 15.92 2.20
CA GLY A 107 -19.72 16.92 2.46
C GLY A 107 -21.09 16.56 1.88
N ASN A 108 -21.24 15.42 1.23
CA ASN A 108 -22.51 14.95 0.71
C ASN A 108 -23.34 14.27 1.82
N GLU A 109 -24.30 14.97 2.37
CA GLU A 109 -25.18 14.48 3.46
C GLU A 109 -26.29 13.53 3.00
N GLY A 110 -26.51 13.41 1.70
CA GLY A 110 -27.68 12.70 1.13
C GLY A 110 -27.48 11.23 0.74
N TRP A 111 -26.32 10.64 1.00
CA TRP A 111 -26.05 9.25 0.65
C TRP A 111 -26.45 8.29 1.78
N ALA A 112 -26.78 7.05 1.41
CA ALA A 112 -27.10 5.97 2.36
C ALA A 112 -25.95 5.67 3.34
N TYR A 113 -24.72 6.03 2.99
CA TYR A 113 -23.57 6.11 3.85
C TYR A 113 -23.32 7.58 4.18
N ASN A 114 -23.49 7.95 5.44
CA ASN A 114 -23.15 9.28 5.90
C ASN A 114 -21.63 9.38 6.01
N ASP A 115 -20.98 9.80 4.93
CA ASP A 115 -19.53 10.10 4.88
C ASP A 115 -19.16 11.30 5.72
N ASN A 116 -20.16 12.02 6.21
CA ASN A 116 -19.97 13.20 7.01
C ASN A 116 -19.66 12.82 8.47
N VAL A 117 -18.54 13.27 8.97
CA VAL A 117 -18.12 13.16 10.39
C VAL A 117 -19.06 13.97 11.31
N ASN A 118 -20.31 14.14 10.89
CA ASN A 118 -21.33 14.97 11.52
C ASN A 118 -22.49 14.14 12.12
N SER A 119 -22.33 12.83 12.25
CA SER A 119 -23.36 12.00 12.89
C SER A 119 -23.58 12.44 14.35
N PRO A 120 -24.81 12.29 14.91
CA PRO A 120 -25.08 12.62 16.30
C PRO A 120 -24.12 11.96 17.28
N LEU A 121 -23.72 10.73 17.02
CA LEU A 121 -22.77 9.99 17.87
C LEU A 121 -21.36 10.60 17.85
N ILE A 122 -20.90 11.03 16.69
CA ILE A 122 -19.58 11.68 16.57
C ILE A 122 -19.62 13.09 17.19
N ARG A 123 -20.71 13.85 17.00
CA ARG A 123 -20.89 15.13 17.68
C ARG A 123 -20.88 15.00 19.21
N GLU A 124 -21.62 14.03 19.73
CA GLU A 124 -21.64 13.73 21.17
C GLU A 124 -20.24 13.35 21.69
N TRP A 125 -19.53 12.50 20.94
CA TRP A 125 -18.17 12.11 21.27
C TRP A 125 -17.21 13.31 21.24
N LEU A 126 -17.24 14.14 20.18
CA LEU A 126 -16.42 15.34 20.06
C LEU A 126 -16.73 16.33 21.19
N GLY A 127 -18.00 16.54 21.54
CA GLY A 127 -18.40 17.39 22.66
C GLY A 127 -17.86 16.92 24.01
N LYS A 128 -17.77 15.58 24.21
CA LYS A 128 -17.19 14.99 25.43
C LYS A 128 -15.65 15.08 25.46
N VAL A 129 -14.99 14.93 24.31
CA VAL A 129 -13.53 14.82 24.23
C VAL A 129 -12.86 16.18 24.01
N VAL A 130 -13.42 16.99 23.11
CA VAL A 130 -12.89 18.32 22.74
C VAL A 130 -13.53 19.45 23.57
N GLY A 131 -14.72 19.22 24.11
CA GLY A 131 -15.44 20.20 24.91
C GLY A 131 -16.10 21.29 24.05
N LYS A 132 -16.17 22.54 24.58
CA LYS A 132 -16.86 23.65 23.91
C LYS A 132 -16.32 23.99 22.53
N GLU A 133 -15.04 23.75 22.27
CA GLU A 133 -14.43 23.96 20.96
C GLU A 133 -14.97 22.97 19.90
N GLY A 134 -15.55 21.85 20.34
CA GLY A 134 -16.15 20.86 19.44
C GLY A 134 -17.37 21.36 18.66
N GLU A 135 -18.01 22.43 19.10
CA GLU A 135 -19.15 23.04 18.41
C GLU A 135 -18.74 23.91 17.21
N THR A 136 -17.52 24.44 17.24
CA THR A 136 -16.98 25.36 16.22
C THR A 136 -16.04 24.68 15.22
N LEU A 137 -15.82 23.38 15.36
CA LEU A 137 -14.92 22.65 14.48
C LEU A 137 -15.40 22.68 13.03
N ASP A 138 -14.49 23.02 12.12
CA ASP A 138 -14.66 22.76 10.70
C ASP A 138 -14.78 21.23 10.42
N ARG A 139 -15.30 20.88 9.25
CA ARG A 139 -15.45 19.48 8.86
C ARG A 139 -14.10 18.73 8.86
N HIS A 140 -13.03 19.40 8.43
CA HIS A 140 -11.68 18.85 8.41
C HIS A 140 -11.12 18.63 9.81
N ASP A 141 -11.32 19.57 10.72
CA ASP A 141 -10.91 19.43 12.13
C ASP A 141 -11.61 18.23 12.80
N ARG A 142 -12.93 18.07 12.56
CA ARG A 142 -13.71 16.93 13.06
C ARG A 142 -13.17 15.61 12.55
N TRP A 143 -12.86 15.56 11.25
CA TRP A 143 -12.30 14.37 10.61
C TRP A 143 -10.93 14.01 11.22
N LEU A 144 -10.05 14.98 11.38
CA LEU A 144 -8.73 14.80 12.00
C LEU A 144 -8.86 14.33 13.46
N CYS A 145 -9.77 14.92 14.24
CA CYS A 145 -10.04 14.49 15.61
C CYS A 145 -10.55 13.05 15.69
N MET A 146 -11.39 12.63 14.74
CA MET A 146 -11.92 11.27 14.66
C MET A 146 -10.82 10.27 14.26
N MET A 147 -9.99 10.61 13.26
CA MET A 147 -8.99 9.71 12.68
C MET A 147 -7.77 9.50 13.56
N TYR A 148 -7.24 10.55 14.19
CA TYR A 148 -5.99 10.51 14.93
C TYR A 148 -5.91 9.36 15.95
N PRO A 149 -6.83 9.23 16.92
CA PRO A 149 -6.74 8.18 17.93
C PRO A 149 -6.90 6.77 17.36
N ARG A 150 -7.65 6.62 16.25
CA ARG A 150 -7.83 5.34 15.57
C ARG A 150 -6.54 4.91 14.86
N LEU A 151 -5.91 5.81 14.13
CA LEU A 151 -4.63 5.56 13.46
C LEU A 151 -3.51 5.29 14.46
N ALA A 152 -3.50 6.00 15.60
CA ALA A 152 -2.54 5.77 16.68
C ALA A 152 -2.69 4.38 17.32
N LEU A 153 -3.93 3.86 17.46
CA LEU A 153 -4.17 2.47 17.87
C LEU A 153 -3.78 1.47 16.80
N LEU A 154 -4.20 1.68 15.55
CA LEU A 154 -3.90 0.78 14.43
C LEU A 154 -2.39 0.57 14.26
N LYS A 155 -1.58 1.62 14.48
CA LYS A 155 -0.13 1.49 14.49
C LYS A 155 0.37 0.47 15.51
N GLN A 156 -0.27 0.35 16.69
CA GLN A 156 0.14 -0.59 17.74
C GLN A 156 -0.18 -2.05 17.39
N PHE A 157 -1.10 -2.29 16.47
CA PHE A 157 -1.42 -3.64 16.00
C PHE A 157 -0.39 -4.21 15.04
N LEU A 158 0.26 -3.36 14.26
CA LEU A 158 1.14 -3.79 13.19
C LEU A 158 2.38 -4.51 13.71
N SER A 159 2.68 -5.65 13.09
CA SER A 159 3.96 -6.35 13.27
C SER A 159 5.11 -5.52 12.70
N GLU A 160 6.35 -5.88 13.01
CA GLU A 160 7.54 -5.17 12.52
C GLU A 160 7.61 -5.10 10.99
N ASP A 161 7.06 -6.09 10.29
CA ASP A 161 6.97 -6.15 8.83
C ASP A 161 5.54 -5.88 8.32
N GLY A 162 4.68 -5.33 9.18
CA GLY A 162 3.30 -5.01 8.88
C GLY A 162 3.14 -3.70 8.09
N SER A 163 2.02 -3.59 7.40
CA SER A 163 1.65 -2.43 6.59
C SER A 163 0.20 -1.99 6.82
N ILE A 164 -0.06 -0.70 6.61
CA ILE A 164 -1.39 -0.12 6.64
C ILE A 164 -1.72 0.50 5.27
N TRP A 165 -2.94 0.25 4.82
CA TRP A 165 -3.50 0.65 3.54
C TRP A 165 -4.78 1.42 3.79
N ILE A 166 -4.85 2.66 3.30
CA ILE A 166 -5.95 3.58 3.61
C ILE A 166 -6.52 4.12 2.32
N HIS A 167 -7.80 3.82 2.05
CA HIS A 167 -8.55 4.41 0.95
C HIS A 167 -8.90 5.86 1.25
N MET A 168 -8.86 6.71 0.23
CA MET A 168 -9.24 8.13 0.33
C MET A 168 -9.44 8.73 -1.06
N ASP A 169 -10.31 9.73 -1.15
CA ASP A 169 -10.44 10.60 -2.32
C ASP A 169 -9.68 11.93 -2.13
N ASP A 170 -9.89 12.86 -3.06
CA ASP A 170 -9.27 14.19 -3.03
C ASP A 170 -9.66 15.05 -1.82
N SER A 171 -10.76 14.72 -1.11
CA SER A 171 -11.28 15.54 -0.01
C SER A 171 -10.30 15.64 1.17
N GLU A 172 -9.66 14.52 1.55
CA GLU A 172 -8.80 14.47 2.74
C GLU A 172 -7.42 13.85 2.48
N ILE A 173 -7.07 13.45 1.26
CA ILE A 173 -5.78 12.77 0.98
C ILE A 173 -4.57 13.60 1.41
N GLY A 174 -4.62 14.92 1.23
CA GLY A 174 -3.54 15.82 1.61
C GLY A 174 -3.34 15.88 3.12
N LEU A 175 -4.42 16.02 3.89
CA LEU A 175 -4.40 16.02 5.35
C LEU A 175 -4.04 14.65 5.91
N LEU A 176 -4.57 13.58 5.33
CA LEU A 176 -4.23 12.21 5.69
C LEU A 176 -2.72 11.96 5.55
N ARG A 177 -2.10 12.45 4.47
CA ARG A 177 -0.65 12.27 4.28
C ARG A 177 0.15 12.90 5.41
N VAL A 178 -0.14 14.14 5.79
CA VAL A 178 0.58 14.83 6.87
C VAL A 178 0.30 14.17 8.22
N LEU A 179 -0.95 13.77 8.47
CA LEU A 179 -1.35 13.04 9.66
C LEU A 179 -0.60 11.70 9.82
N MET A 180 -0.47 10.96 8.74
CA MET A 180 0.25 9.68 8.72
C MET A 180 1.75 9.88 8.90
N ASP A 181 2.34 10.92 8.30
CA ASP A 181 3.74 11.28 8.52
C ASP A 181 4.02 11.61 10.00
N GLU A 182 3.08 12.30 10.68
CA GLU A 182 3.18 12.61 12.12
C GLU A 182 3.08 11.34 12.98
N ILE A 183 2.10 10.47 12.72
CA ILE A 183 1.84 9.29 13.53
C ILE A 183 2.86 8.17 13.24
N PHE A 184 3.12 7.87 11.98
CA PHE A 184 3.97 6.75 11.57
C PHE A 184 5.43 7.16 11.36
N GLY A 185 5.66 8.38 10.93
CA GLY A 185 6.94 8.89 10.47
C GLY A 185 7.06 8.86 8.94
N ALA A 186 7.50 9.96 8.32
CA ALA A 186 7.59 10.09 6.86
C ALA A 186 8.48 9.03 6.20
N HIS A 187 9.49 8.51 6.91
CA HIS A 187 10.38 7.44 6.44
C HIS A 187 9.68 6.08 6.25
N ARG A 188 8.46 5.92 6.77
CA ARG A 188 7.63 4.70 6.65
C ARG A 188 6.65 4.75 5.50
N PHE A 189 6.57 5.86 4.80
CA PHE A 189 5.75 5.97 3.60
C PHE A 189 6.26 5.06 2.49
N ILE A 190 5.36 4.28 1.90
CA ILE A 190 5.67 3.39 0.79
C ILE A 190 5.19 3.99 -0.53
N ALA A 191 3.91 4.28 -0.65
CA ALA A 191 3.30 4.77 -1.87
C ALA A 191 1.94 5.41 -1.61
N CYS A 192 1.50 6.23 -2.56
CA CYS A 192 0.11 6.63 -2.74
C CYS A 192 -0.31 6.10 -4.12
N ASN A 193 -1.05 4.99 -4.12
CA ASN A 193 -1.52 4.39 -5.35
C ASN A 193 -2.76 5.14 -5.84
N VAL A 194 -2.87 5.30 -7.15
CA VAL A 194 -4.05 5.86 -7.82
C VAL A 194 -4.84 4.71 -8.41
N TRP A 195 -6.07 4.52 -7.93
CA TRP A 195 -6.98 3.51 -8.40
C TRP A 195 -8.05 4.11 -9.30
N GLN A 196 -8.14 3.64 -10.53
CA GLN A 196 -9.18 4.03 -11.46
C GLN A 196 -10.50 3.33 -11.08
N LYS A 197 -11.34 4.03 -10.31
CA LYS A 197 -12.62 3.51 -9.80
C LYS A 197 -13.76 3.50 -10.83
N ARG A 198 -13.61 4.30 -11.92
CA ARG A 198 -14.59 4.44 -13.00
C ARG A 198 -13.89 4.44 -14.36
N TYR A 199 -14.57 3.92 -15.38
CA TYR A 199 -14.10 3.98 -16.77
C TYR A 199 -14.84 5.03 -17.61
N SER A 200 -16.04 5.45 -17.18
CA SER A 200 -16.86 6.44 -17.87
C SER A 200 -16.46 7.86 -17.47
N ARG A 201 -16.47 8.76 -18.46
CA ARG A 201 -16.20 10.18 -18.21
C ARG A 201 -17.42 10.86 -17.57
N GLU A 202 -17.20 11.68 -16.58
CA GLU A 202 -18.18 12.60 -16.02
C GLU A 202 -18.15 13.91 -16.83
N ASN A 203 -19.27 14.29 -17.39
CA ASN A 203 -19.37 15.46 -18.29
C ASN A 203 -20.00 16.69 -17.62
N ARG A 204 -20.42 16.58 -16.37
CA ARG A 204 -21.07 17.68 -15.62
C ARG A 204 -20.05 18.51 -14.84
N GLU A 205 -18.90 17.97 -14.57
CA GLU A 205 -17.83 18.62 -13.84
C GLU A 205 -16.83 19.29 -14.80
N ALA A 206 -16.10 20.29 -14.31
CA ALA A 206 -15.03 20.96 -15.08
C ALA A 206 -13.91 19.98 -15.48
N ILE A 207 -13.56 19.09 -14.55
CA ILE A 207 -12.68 17.93 -14.76
C ILE A 207 -13.34 16.75 -14.03
N GLY A 208 -13.68 15.69 -14.78
CA GLY A 208 -14.37 14.53 -14.23
C GLY A 208 -13.46 13.68 -13.37
N ASP A 209 -13.91 13.38 -12.14
CA ASP A 209 -13.25 12.49 -11.21
C ASP A 209 -13.46 11.01 -11.60
N VAL A 210 -12.37 10.27 -11.77
CA VAL A 210 -12.38 8.86 -12.16
C VAL A 210 -11.55 7.96 -11.25
N HIS A 211 -10.91 8.51 -10.22
CA HIS A 211 -9.96 7.78 -9.38
C HIS A 211 -10.17 8.03 -7.88
N GLU A 212 -9.54 7.20 -7.10
CA GLU A 212 -9.33 7.32 -5.67
C GLU A 212 -7.89 6.97 -5.35
N TYR A 213 -7.50 7.20 -4.12
CA TYR A 213 -6.16 6.91 -3.64
C TYR A 213 -6.15 5.74 -2.65
N LEU A 214 -5.05 5.00 -2.66
CA LEU A 214 -4.75 4.01 -1.64
C LEU A 214 -3.36 4.31 -1.07
N MET A 215 -3.34 4.94 0.11
CA MET A 215 -2.13 5.36 0.79
C MET A 215 -1.54 4.22 1.60
N VAL A 216 -0.24 3.99 1.47
CA VAL A 216 0.45 2.83 2.08
C VAL A 216 1.62 3.29 2.94
N TYR A 217 1.63 2.80 4.19
CA TYR A 217 2.76 2.90 5.11
C TYR A 217 3.15 1.51 5.60
N ALA A 218 4.44 1.28 5.85
CA ALA A 218 4.94 0.04 6.44
C ALA A 218 5.78 0.33 7.68
N MET A 219 5.75 -0.56 8.67
CA MET A 219 6.53 -0.39 9.91
C MET A 219 8.03 -0.44 9.63
N ASP A 220 8.46 -1.27 8.68
CA ASP A 220 9.81 -1.33 8.13
C ASP A 220 9.73 -1.41 6.60
N PRO A 221 10.05 -0.32 5.85
CA PRO A 221 10.00 -0.29 4.39
C PRO A 221 10.90 -1.31 3.70
N GLU A 222 12.08 -1.60 4.22
CA GLU A 222 12.99 -2.57 3.61
C GLU A 222 12.44 -4.00 3.77
N ARG A 223 11.95 -4.36 4.95
CA ARG A 223 11.26 -5.64 5.16
C ARG A 223 10.00 -5.77 4.30
N PHE A 224 9.22 -4.71 4.19
CA PHE A 224 8.05 -4.70 3.29
C PHE A 224 8.46 -4.98 1.85
N LYS A 225 9.53 -4.34 1.36
CA LYS A 225 10.08 -4.55 0.03
C LYS A 225 10.53 -6.00 -0.20
N GLU A 226 11.11 -6.66 0.80
CA GLU A 226 11.56 -8.04 0.72
C GLU A 226 10.39 -9.04 0.75
N THR A 227 9.39 -8.79 1.58
CA THR A 227 8.30 -9.73 1.87
C THR A 227 7.04 -9.53 1.05
N ARG A 228 6.92 -8.42 0.31
CA ARG A 228 5.73 -8.16 -0.52
C ARG A 228 5.58 -9.20 -1.62
N ASN A 229 4.35 -9.55 -1.92
CA ASN A 229 4.05 -10.38 -3.06
C ASN A 229 4.37 -9.65 -4.38
N ARG A 230 4.72 -10.42 -5.40
CA ARG A 230 4.84 -9.96 -6.78
C ARG A 230 3.58 -10.29 -7.55
N ILE A 231 3.24 -9.46 -8.52
CA ILE A 231 2.13 -9.72 -9.44
C ILE A 231 2.59 -10.81 -10.42
N PRO A 232 1.87 -11.93 -10.54
CA PRO A 232 2.20 -12.96 -11.52
C PRO A 232 2.23 -12.39 -12.94
N LEU A 233 3.07 -12.97 -13.78
CA LEU A 233 3.10 -12.64 -15.21
C LEU A 233 1.80 -13.13 -15.87
N ASP A 234 1.12 -12.23 -16.58
CA ASP A 234 0.04 -12.62 -17.46
C ASP A 234 0.57 -13.12 -18.83
N GLU A 235 -0.31 -13.73 -19.62
CA GLU A 235 0.06 -14.21 -20.95
C GLU A 235 0.51 -13.10 -21.90
N LYS A 236 -0.05 -11.88 -21.80
CA LYS A 236 0.29 -10.75 -22.66
C LYS A 236 1.72 -10.29 -22.37
N GLN A 237 2.06 -10.19 -21.09
CA GLN A 237 3.40 -9.82 -20.63
C GLN A 237 4.43 -10.92 -20.95
N GLY A 238 4.02 -12.19 -20.91
CA GLY A 238 4.86 -13.32 -21.35
C GLY A 238 5.19 -13.29 -22.84
N LYS A 239 4.41 -12.62 -23.70
CA LYS A 239 4.63 -12.57 -25.16
C LYS A 239 5.90 -11.81 -25.57
N ILE A 240 6.41 -10.91 -24.74
CA ILE A 240 7.69 -10.21 -25.03
C ILE A 240 8.91 -11.13 -24.88
N TYR A 241 8.76 -12.26 -24.18
CA TYR A 241 9.78 -13.28 -24.07
C TYR A 241 9.65 -14.26 -25.23
N LYS A 242 10.64 -14.25 -26.09
CA LYS A 242 10.72 -15.09 -27.30
C LYS A 242 11.83 -16.10 -27.12
N ASN A 243 11.96 -17.05 -28.06
CA ASN A 243 13.11 -17.95 -28.13
C ASN A 243 13.67 -17.97 -29.56
N PRO A 244 14.34 -16.88 -30.00
CA PRO A 244 14.73 -16.72 -31.38
C PRO A 244 15.90 -17.62 -31.80
N ASN A 245 16.62 -18.22 -30.86
CA ASN A 245 17.79 -19.06 -31.05
C ASN A 245 17.56 -20.51 -30.60
N SER A 246 16.31 -20.89 -30.28
CA SER A 246 15.97 -22.25 -29.79
C SER A 246 16.76 -22.63 -28.52
N ASP A 247 16.95 -21.68 -27.61
CA ASP A 247 17.67 -21.91 -26.37
C ASP A 247 16.95 -22.99 -25.53
N PRO A 248 17.67 -24.02 -25.06
CA PRO A 248 17.05 -25.10 -24.26
C PRO A 248 16.48 -24.62 -22.91
N LYS A 249 16.93 -23.49 -22.38
CA LYS A 249 16.38 -22.89 -21.17
C LYS A 249 15.02 -22.20 -21.39
N GLY A 250 14.54 -22.14 -22.64
CA GLY A 250 13.21 -21.65 -22.97
C GLY A 250 13.17 -20.20 -23.43
N ARG A 251 12.01 -19.55 -23.21
CA ARG A 251 11.77 -18.16 -23.66
C ARG A 251 12.58 -17.16 -22.86
N TRP A 252 13.13 -16.17 -23.56
CA TRP A 252 13.93 -15.09 -22.96
C TRP A 252 13.73 -13.76 -23.71
N ARG A 253 14.23 -12.68 -23.14
CA ARG A 253 14.35 -11.37 -23.79
C ARG A 253 15.72 -10.76 -23.55
N GLY A 254 16.21 -9.98 -24.53
CA GLY A 254 17.41 -9.16 -24.36
C GLY A 254 17.11 -7.91 -23.55
N ILE A 255 17.87 -7.70 -22.49
CA ILE A 255 17.86 -6.44 -21.71
C ILE A 255 19.01 -5.59 -22.22
N PRO A 256 18.77 -4.34 -22.69
CA PRO A 256 19.83 -3.44 -23.13
C PRO A 256 20.86 -3.22 -22.00
N MET A 257 22.14 -3.28 -22.36
CA MET A 257 23.25 -3.12 -21.40
C MET A 257 23.65 -1.67 -21.16
N THR A 258 22.96 -0.68 -21.72
CA THR A 258 23.34 0.73 -21.55
C THR A 258 22.49 1.42 -20.48
N ALA A 259 23.14 2.28 -19.67
CA ALA A 259 22.51 3.15 -18.66
C ALA A 259 22.80 4.62 -18.99
N GLN A 260 22.01 5.53 -18.43
CA GLN A 260 22.25 6.97 -18.54
C GLN A 260 23.42 7.42 -17.66
N GLY A 261 24.10 8.47 -18.11
CA GLY A 261 25.24 9.08 -17.43
C GLY A 261 26.56 8.45 -17.82
N TRP A 262 27.64 9.01 -17.26
CA TRP A 262 29.01 8.57 -17.51
C TRP A 262 29.62 8.03 -16.20
N ARG A 263 30.20 6.84 -16.27
CA ARG A 263 30.88 6.18 -15.15
C ARG A 263 32.18 5.55 -15.65
N PRO A 264 33.36 5.97 -15.16
CA PRO A 264 34.66 5.53 -15.68
C PRO A 264 34.79 4.00 -15.79
N ASN A 265 34.36 3.28 -14.78
CA ASN A 265 34.48 1.82 -14.70
C ASN A 265 33.47 1.05 -15.59
N GLN A 266 32.61 1.78 -16.32
CA GLN A 266 31.58 1.24 -17.18
C GLN A 266 31.72 1.70 -18.65
N MET A 267 32.95 2.13 -19.04
CA MET A 267 33.28 2.66 -20.37
C MET A 267 34.29 1.79 -21.13
N TYR A 268 34.21 0.48 -20.96
CA TYR A 268 35.06 -0.49 -21.64
C TYR A 268 34.54 -0.88 -23.04
N GLU A 269 35.45 -1.43 -23.87
CA GLU A 269 35.14 -1.95 -25.20
C GLU A 269 34.65 -3.39 -25.11
N ILE A 270 33.62 -3.72 -25.88
CA ILE A 270 33.09 -5.08 -26.00
C ILE A 270 33.27 -5.52 -27.44
N ILE A 271 33.98 -6.62 -27.66
CA ILE A 271 34.16 -7.25 -28.98
C ILE A 271 33.12 -8.35 -29.14
N SER A 272 32.24 -8.18 -30.11
CA SER A 272 31.21 -9.18 -30.43
C SER A 272 31.83 -10.44 -31.12
N PRO A 273 31.11 -11.56 -31.21
CA PRO A 273 31.56 -12.76 -31.95
C PRO A 273 31.87 -12.52 -33.41
N SER A 274 31.30 -11.45 -34.01
CA SER A 274 31.60 -11.03 -35.40
C SER A 274 32.87 -10.19 -35.53
N GLY A 275 33.56 -9.87 -34.41
CA GLY A 275 34.72 -8.99 -34.38
C GLY A 275 34.41 -7.50 -34.33
N GLN A 276 33.13 -7.11 -34.23
CA GLN A 276 32.73 -5.70 -34.12
C GLN A 276 32.96 -5.19 -32.71
N ILE A 277 33.54 -3.98 -32.61
CA ILE A 277 33.77 -3.30 -31.33
C ILE A 277 32.55 -2.45 -31.00
N HIS A 278 32.01 -2.65 -29.81
CA HIS A 278 30.91 -1.86 -29.26
C HIS A 278 31.39 -1.01 -28.09
N LYS A 279 30.93 0.25 -28.08
CA LYS A 279 31.10 1.21 -27.01
C LYS A 279 29.76 1.78 -26.59
N PRO A 280 29.58 2.28 -25.35
CA PRO A 280 28.40 3.04 -25.01
C PRO A 280 28.24 4.25 -25.93
N ALA A 281 27.00 4.59 -26.27
CA ALA A 281 26.71 5.83 -26.99
C ALA A 281 27.07 7.05 -26.14
N GLU A 282 27.18 8.22 -26.77
CA GLU A 282 27.42 9.49 -26.08
C GLU A 282 26.42 9.71 -24.93
N ALA A 283 26.89 10.26 -23.81
CA ALA A 283 26.14 10.44 -22.56
C ALA A 283 25.58 9.16 -21.91
N ARG A 284 26.05 7.98 -22.33
CA ARG A 284 25.69 6.68 -21.74
C ARG A 284 26.92 5.91 -21.28
N CYS A 285 26.70 4.93 -20.43
CA CYS A 285 27.71 3.94 -20.00
C CYS A 285 27.10 2.54 -20.07
N TRP A 286 27.90 1.49 -19.91
CA TRP A 286 27.36 0.17 -19.68
C TRP A 286 26.65 0.10 -18.31
N SER A 287 25.66 -0.76 -18.17
CA SER A 287 24.90 -0.92 -16.92
C SER A 287 25.68 -1.68 -15.84
N MET A 288 26.83 -2.25 -16.18
CA MET A 288 27.66 -3.04 -15.28
C MET A 288 29.16 -2.80 -15.56
N ILE A 289 30.00 -3.17 -14.61
CA ILE A 289 31.46 -3.14 -14.75
C ILE A 289 31.95 -4.35 -15.58
N GLU A 290 33.13 -4.22 -16.18
CA GLU A 290 33.65 -5.25 -17.08
C GLU A 290 33.77 -6.66 -16.45
N PRO A 291 34.23 -6.87 -15.20
CA PRO A 291 34.29 -8.20 -14.61
C PRO A 291 32.91 -8.90 -14.51
N GLU A 292 31.83 -8.14 -14.29
CA GLU A 292 30.46 -8.69 -14.28
C GLU A 292 29.99 -9.06 -15.68
N PHE A 293 30.31 -8.21 -16.66
CA PHE A 293 30.04 -8.52 -18.06
C PHE A 293 30.74 -9.83 -18.47
N ARG A 294 32.03 -9.99 -18.16
CA ARG A 294 32.78 -11.21 -18.51
C ARG A 294 32.21 -12.47 -17.87
N LYS A 295 31.68 -12.38 -16.65
CA LYS A 295 30.97 -13.51 -16.01
C LYS A 295 29.71 -13.90 -16.78
N LEU A 296 28.92 -12.92 -17.20
CA LEU A 296 27.70 -13.16 -17.98
C LEU A 296 28.02 -13.69 -19.38
N GLU A 297 29.06 -13.19 -20.02
CA GLU A 297 29.55 -13.64 -21.31
C GLU A 297 30.00 -15.12 -21.25
N ALA A 298 30.82 -15.46 -20.27
CA ALA A 298 31.26 -16.84 -20.03
C ALA A 298 30.07 -17.79 -19.69
N ALA A 299 29.02 -17.27 -19.06
CA ALA A 299 27.78 -18.02 -18.78
C ALA A 299 26.84 -18.14 -19.99
N GLY A 300 27.20 -17.57 -21.15
CA GLY A 300 26.36 -17.56 -22.36
C GLY A 300 25.12 -16.65 -22.21
N ARG A 301 25.20 -15.63 -21.35
CA ARG A 301 24.07 -14.73 -21.03
C ARG A 301 24.10 -13.41 -21.80
N ILE A 302 25.00 -13.27 -22.79
CA ILE A 302 25.08 -12.08 -23.65
C ILE A 302 24.64 -12.43 -25.07
N TYR A 303 23.77 -11.59 -25.61
CA TYR A 303 23.24 -11.77 -26.97
C TYR A 303 23.58 -10.56 -27.84
N PHE A 304 24.16 -10.81 -29.01
CA PHE A 304 24.61 -9.80 -29.98
C PHE A 304 23.76 -9.77 -31.26
N GLY A 305 22.49 -10.20 -31.17
CA GLY A 305 21.65 -10.34 -32.37
C GLY A 305 21.90 -11.68 -33.11
N LYS A 306 21.08 -11.94 -34.10
CA LYS A 306 21.18 -13.18 -34.90
C LYS A 306 22.49 -13.31 -35.67
N ASP A 307 23.03 -12.20 -36.12
CA ASP A 307 24.26 -12.11 -36.94
C ASP A 307 25.51 -11.77 -36.07
N GLY A 308 25.37 -11.69 -34.77
CA GLY A 308 26.46 -11.38 -33.86
C GLY A 308 26.98 -9.93 -33.96
N LYS A 309 26.23 -8.99 -34.56
CA LYS A 309 26.68 -7.61 -34.82
C LYS A 309 25.93 -6.57 -34.00
N SER A 310 24.84 -6.94 -33.36
CA SER A 310 24.04 -6.01 -32.60
C SER A 310 24.73 -5.59 -31.30
N GLN A 311 24.34 -4.44 -30.74
CA GLN A 311 24.72 -4.03 -29.38
C GLN A 311 24.42 -5.14 -28.38
N PRO A 312 25.30 -5.38 -27.40
CA PRO A 312 25.12 -6.46 -26.42
C PRO A 312 23.86 -6.24 -25.58
N SER A 313 23.17 -7.34 -25.35
CA SER A 313 22.00 -7.40 -24.47
C SER A 313 22.15 -8.57 -23.50
N VAL A 314 21.75 -8.40 -22.25
CA VAL A 314 21.71 -9.48 -21.27
C VAL A 314 20.49 -10.36 -21.50
N ILE A 315 20.67 -11.66 -21.62
CA ILE A 315 19.59 -12.64 -21.71
C ILE A 315 18.93 -12.76 -20.34
N ARG A 316 17.62 -12.53 -20.30
CA ARG A 316 16.78 -12.78 -19.13
C ARG A 316 15.71 -13.79 -19.49
N TYR A 317 15.75 -14.95 -18.86
CA TYR A 317 14.78 -16.01 -19.11
C TYR A 317 13.45 -15.74 -18.43
N LEU A 318 12.36 -16.16 -19.04
CA LEU A 318 11.02 -16.07 -18.48
C LEU A 318 10.92 -16.86 -17.17
N SER A 319 11.55 -18.01 -17.09
CA SER A 319 11.60 -18.86 -15.88
C SER A 319 12.30 -18.21 -14.67
N GLU A 320 13.08 -17.14 -14.89
CA GLU A 320 13.78 -16.40 -13.83
C GLU A 320 12.95 -15.21 -13.33
N VAL A 321 11.78 -14.97 -13.90
CA VAL A 321 10.94 -13.82 -13.53
C VAL A 321 9.90 -14.28 -12.52
N GLU A 322 10.15 -13.95 -11.26
CA GLU A 322 9.23 -14.26 -10.16
C GLU A 322 7.93 -13.45 -10.19
N GLY A 323 7.78 -12.51 -11.12
CA GLY A 323 6.67 -11.57 -11.23
C GLY A 323 7.11 -10.11 -11.20
N PHE A 324 6.13 -9.21 -11.32
CA PHE A 324 6.36 -7.77 -11.32
C PHE A 324 6.19 -7.16 -9.94
N VAL A 325 6.94 -6.11 -9.68
CA VAL A 325 6.65 -5.21 -8.55
C VAL A 325 5.37 -4.46 -8.87
N PRO A 326 4.40 -4.40 -7.95
CA PRO A 326 3.22 -3.55 -8.11
C PRO A 326 3.66 -2.09 -8.37
N TRP A 327 2.94 -1.42 -9.23
CA TRP A 327 3.13 0.01 -9.48
C TRP A 327 2.02 0.84 -8.85
N THR A 328 2.16 2.15 -8.90
CA THR A 328 1.22 3.07 -8.23
C THR A 328 0.02 3.45 -9.08
N TRP A 329 -0.07 3.00 -10.32
CA TRP A 329 -1.19 3.21 -11.22
C TRP A 329 -2.00 1.92 -11.36
N TRP A 330 -3.20 1.89 -10.80
CA TRP A 330 -4.08 0.72 -10.79
C TRP A 330 -5.25 0.96 -11.73
N THR A 331 -5.18 0.38 -12.91
CA THR A 331 -6.22 0.49 -13.91
C THR A 331 -7.42 -0.39 -13.58
N HIS A 332 -8.60 0.00 -14.05
CA HIS A 332 -9.80 -0.81 -13.84
C HIS A 332 -9.72 -2.19 -14.50
N GLU A 333 -8.92 -2.34 -15.58
CA GLU A 333 -8.72 -3.64 -16.23
C GLU A 333 -7.86 -4.60 -15.38
N GLU A 334 -6.97 -4.08 -14.54
CA GLU A 334 -6.07 -4.90 -13.73
C GLU A 334 -6.67 -5.25 -12.36
N VAL A 335 -7.40 -4.32 -11.75
CA VAL A 335 -7.85 -4.46 -10.36
C VAL A 335 -9.36 -4.37 -10.18
N GLY A 336 -10.11 -4.17 -11.28
CA GLY A 336 -11.56 -3.95 -11.24
C GLY A 336 -11.93 -2.50 -10.89
N HIS A 337 -13.22 -2.22 -10.93
CA HIS A 337 -13.81 -0.91 -10.63
C HIS A 337 -15.07 -1.07 -9.75
N THR A 338 -15.63 0.04 -9.29
CA THR A 338 -16.76 0.07 -8.34
C THR A 338 -17.99 -0.75 -8.81
N ASP A 339 -18.33 -0.74 -10.11
CA ASP A 339 -19.48 -1.49 -10.62
C ASP A 339 -19.24 -3.00 -10.64
N GLU A 340 -18.01 -3.44 -10.92
CA GLU A 340 -17.62 -4.85 -10.82
C GLU A 340 -17.65 -5.34 -9.37
N ALA A 341 -17.12 -4.57 -8.43
CA ALA A 341 -17.18 -4.88 -7.00
C ALA A 341 -18.62 -5.01 -6.52
N ARG A 342 -19.54 -4.12 -6.97
CA ARG A 342 -20.96 -4.23 -6.67
C ARG A 342 -21.56 -5.52 -7.21
N LYS A 343 -21.27 -5.90 -8.46
CA LYS A 343 -21.73 -7.15 -9.06
C LYS A 343 -21.21 -8.38 -8.34
N GLU A 344 -19.95 -8.35 -7.89
CA GLU A 344 -19.36 -9.43 -7.08
C GLU A 344 -20.12 -9.60 -5.76
N VAL A 345 -20.34 -8.51 -5.02
CA VAL A 345 -21.14 -8.54 -3.78
C VAL A 345 -22.54 -9.07 -4.03
N GLN A 346 -23.22 -8.62 -5.10
CA GLN A 346 -24.54 -9.12 -5.47
C GLN A 346 -24.54 -10.61 -5.83
N SER A 347 -23.48 -11.12 -6.44
CA SER A 347 -23.36 -12.54 -6.78
C SER A 347 -23.21 -13.43 -5.53
N ILE A 348 -22.62 -12.90 -4.47
CA ILE A 348 -22.40 -13.62 -3.19
C ILE A 348 -23.65 -13.55 -2.30
N PHE A 349 -24.26 -12.38 -2.18
CA PHE A 349 -25.32 -12.12 -1.20
C PHE A 349 -26.73 -12.01 -1.82
N GLY A 350 -26.86 -12.09 -3.14
CA GLY A 350 -28.11 -11.83 -3.86
C GLY A 350 -28.38 -10.34 -4.05
N THR A 351 -29.31 -10.04 -4.93
CA THR A 351 -29.83 -8.67 -5.11
C THR A 351 -30.82 -8.37 -4.00
N GLN A 352 -30.54 -7.38 -3.16
CA GLN A 352 -31.52 -6.79 -2.25
C GLN A 352 -32.31 -5.70 -2.96
#